data_1c5331f098fef53b8fb40be744ec999b
#
_entry.id   1c5331f098fef53b8fb40be744ec999b
#
_cell.length_a   1.000
_cell.length_b   1.000
_cell.length_c   1.000
_cell.angle_alpha   90.00
_cell.angle_beta   90.00
_cell.angle_gamma   90.00
#
_symmetry.space_group_name_H-M   'P 1'
#
loop_
_entity.id
_entity.type
_entity.pdbx_description
1 polymer ?
#
loop_
_entity_poly.entity_id
_entity_poly.type
_entity_poly.pdbx_seq_one_letter_code
_entity_poly.pdbx_strand_id
1 'polypeptide(L)'
;MIKNNLLLLASIFFTNYGFSSPNILIILADDLGWNDVSYHGSEIKTPNIDGLISSGVELDRFYVQPTCSPTRAELMTGKSAIRLGITRPISKNQKLGLGLNEKILPQYLKEMNYQTYLLGKWHLGAYTPEYFPTRRGFDYFYGYLQGGNGYWDHVHGGGYDWQKNEKLLRKEGYTTHLIRDDAIRIIENHDDQSSMFLNINFGAPHTPNEAPQESINKFNNLESENRRIHAAMVHEMDDAIGKIINALKKKNILDNTIIFFASDNGGLPPNLELDPGILNLPYKLGICDWERPLSFEAVSYTHLTLPTMDSV
;
A
#
# COMPACT_ATOMS: atom_id res chain seq x y z
N MET A 1 25.13 -0.57 -74.83
CA MET A 1 24.06 0.07 -74.07
C MET A 1 23.76 -0.84 -72.86
N ILE A 2 24.38 -0.49 -71.72
CA ILE A 2 24.23 -1.25 -70.46
C ILE A 2 23.22 -0.45 -69.61
N LYS A 3 22.07 -1.08 -69.31
CA LYS A 3 21.06 -0.53 -68.43
C LYS A 3 21.44 -0.89 -66.99
N ASN A 4 21.81 0.08 -66.21
CA ASN A 4 22.01 -0.05 -64.78
C ASN A 4 20.64 -0.07 -64.09
N ASN A 5 20.25 -1.21 -63.54
CA ASN A 5 19.16 -1.32 -62.61
C ASN A 5 19.66 -1.03 -61.20
N LEU A 6 19.32 0.16 -60.69
CA LEU A 6 19.57 0.55 -59.32
C LEU A 6 18.43 -0.03 -58.46
N LEU A 7 18.67 -1.13 -57.77
CA LEU A 7 17.77 -1.67 -56.76
C LEU A 7 17.88 -0.79 -55.50
N LEU A 8 16.86 0.01 -55.25
CA LEU A 8 16.69 0.77 -54.03
C LEU A 8 16.19 -0.18 -52.93
N LEU A 9 17.07 -0.67 -52.09
CA LEU A 9 16.71 -1.41 -50.88
C LEU A 9 16.14 -0.41 -49.85
N ALA A 10 14.81 -0.29 -49.81
CA ALA A 10 14.12 0.39 -48.74
C ALA A 10 14.18 -0.49 -47.49
N SER A 11 15.12 -0.18 -46.60
CA SER A 11 15.18 -0.77 -45.27
C SER A 11 13.98 -0.23 -44.45
N ILE A 12 12.90 -1.02 -44.44
CA ILE A 12 11.77 -0.74 -43.56
C ILE A 12 12.25 -1.03 -42.12
N PHE A 13 12.65 0.01 -41.40
CA PHE A 13 12.81 -0.08 -39.98
C PHE A 13 11.41 -0.28 -39.37
N PHE A 14 11.04 -1.53 -39.16
CA PHE A 14 9.98 -1.83 -38.18
C PHE A 14 10.50 -1.43 -36.80
N THR A 15 10.20 -0.22 -36.37
CA THR A 15 10.24 0.08 -34.97
C THR A 15 9.16 -0.81 -34.34
N ASN A 16 9.62 -1.91 -33.72
CA ASN A 16 8.80 -2.64 -32.80
C ASN A 16 8.45 -1.65 -31.66
N TYR A 17 7.33 -0.97 -31.78
CA TYR A 17 6.64 -0.45 -30.61
C TYR A 17 6.15 -1.67 -29.83
N GLY A 18 7.06 -2.33 -29.14
CA GLY A 18 6.71 -3.27 -28.11
C GLY A 18 5.93 -2.47 -27.08
N PHE A 19 4.63 -2.68 -26.98
CA PHE A 19 3.87 -2.19 -25.86
C PHE A 19 4.51 -2.79 -24.61
N SER A 20 5.29 -2.00 -23.89
CA SER A 20 5.77 -2.36 -22.57
C SER A 20 4.54 -2.60 -21.71
N SER A 21 4.48 -3.73 -21.01
CA SER A 21 3.41 -3.95 -20.03
C SER A 21 3.37 -2.77 -19.05
N PRO A 22 2.19 -2.28 -18.65
CA PRO A 22 2.12 -1.12 -17.77
C PRO A 22 2.80 -1.40 -16.42
N ASN A 23 3.36 -0.39 -15.82
CA ASN A 23 3.76 -0.45 -14.42
C ASN A 23 2.51 -0.62 -13.54
N ILE A 24 2.68 -1.26 -12.40
CA ILE A 24 1.60 -1.45 -11.42
C ILE A 24 2.05 -0.85 -10.10
N LEU A 25 1.30 0.14 -9.62
CA LEU A 25 1.46 0.74 -8.31
C LEU A 25 0.25 0.42 -7.45
N ILE A 26 0.45 -0.37 -6.39
CA ILE A 26 -0.57 -0.58 -5.35
C ILE A 26 -0.19 0.28 -4.15
N ILE A 27 -1.11 1.12 -3.69
CA ILE A 27 -1.00 1.91 -2.46
C ILE A 27 -2.07 1.42 -1.50
N LEU A 28 -1.66 0.87 -0.37
CA LEU A 28 -2.55 0.35 0.65
C LEU A 28 -2.40 1.16 1.93
N ALA A 29 -3.48 1.76 2.39
CA ALA A 29 -3.58 2.37 3.71
C ALA A 29 -3.91 1.29 4.76
N ASP A 30 -3.56 1.53 6.01
CA ASP A 30 -3.79 0.64 7.15
C ASP A 30 -4.78 1.30 8.11
N ASP A 31 -5.94 0.71 8.30
CA ASP A 31 -7.04 1.23 9.13
C ASP A 31 -7.62 2.59 8.67
N LEU A 32 -7.58 2.92 7.39
CA LEU A 32 -8.21 4.15 6.89
C LEU A 32 -9.72 4.00 6.80
N GLY A 33 -10.45 4.85 7.50
CA GLY A 33 -11.91 4.85 7.51
C GLY A 33 -12.52 5.45 6.24
N TRP A 34 -13.76 5.04 5.91
CA TRP A 34 -14.51 5.58 4.76
C TRP A 34 -14.61 7.11 4.81
N ASN A 35 -14.96 7.66 5.96
CA ASN A 35 -15.12 9.10 6.15
C ASN A 35 -13.80 9.83 6.53
N ASP A 36 -12.64 9.21 6.32
CA ASP A 36 -11.34 9.85 6.58
C ASP A 36 -10.73 10.53 5.35
N VAL A 37 -11.40 10.44 4.20
CA VAL A 37 -10.97 11.10 2.96
C VAL A 37 -11.96 12.21 2.54
N SER A 38 -11.42 13.31 1.98
CA SER A 38 -12.23 14.53 1.75
C SER A 38 -13.34 14.35 0.73
N TYR A 39 -13.19 13.50 -0.27
CA TYR A 39 -14.25 13.29 -1.25
C TYR A 39 -15.46 12.50 -0.70
N HIS A 40 -15.32 11.81 0.42
CA HIS A 40 -16.43 11.24 1.18
C HIS A 40 -16.95 12.20 2.29
N GLY A 41 -16.56 13.45 2.25
CA GLY A 41 -17.08 14.49 3.15
C GLY A 41 -16.30 14.65 4.45
N SER A 42 -15.08 14.09 4.55
CA SER A 42 -14.21 14.29 5.72
C SER A 42 -13.83 15.76 5.90
N GLU A 43 -13.66 16.16 7.15
CA GLU A 43 -12.97 17.40 7.51
C GLU A 43 -11.47 17.37 7.20
N ILE A 44 -10.89 16.15 7.05
CA ILE A 44 -9.49 15.95 6.66
C ILE A 44 -9.38 16.15 5.14
N LYS A 45 -8.49 17.06 4.74
CA LYS A 45 -8.25 17.30 3.32
C LYS A 45 -7.24 16.33 2.75
N THR A 46 -7.65 15.61 1.69
CA THR A 46 -6.87 14.59 0.99
C THR A 46 -6.80 14.88 -0.52
N PRO A 47 -6.25 16.05 -0.93
CA PRO A 47 -6.33 16.51 -2.31
C PRO A 47 -5.63 15.58 -3.32
N ASN A 48 -4.63 14.82 -2.90
CA ASN A 48 -3.92 13.90 -3.78
C ASN A 48 -4.71 12.61 -4.01
N ILE A 49 -5.37 12.08 -2.97
CA ILE A 49 -6.31 10.95 -3.09
C ILE A 49 -7.52 11.39 -3.92
N ASP A 50 -8.10 12.59 -3.66
CA ASP A 50 -9.19 13.17 -4.46
C ASP A 50 -8.80 13.31 -5.95
N GLY A 51 -7.52 13.63 -6.21
CA GLY A 51 -6.96 13.70 -7.55
C GLY A 51 -6.94 12.35 -8.27
N LEU A 52 -6.66 11.25 -7.55
CA LEU A 52 -6.75 9.89 -8.11
C LEU A 52 -8.19 9.54 -8.51
N ILE A 53 -9.16 9.89 -7.67
CA ILE A 53 -10.58 9.67 -7.95
C ILE A 53 -11.02 10.45 -9.18
N SER A 54 -10.69 11.74 -9.24
CA SER A 54 -11.11 12.60 -10.34
C SER A 54 -10.53 12.19 -11.70
N SER A 55 -9.40 11.49 -11.70
CA SER A 55 -8.72 10.98 -12.91
C SER A 55 -8.90 9.48 -13.14
N GLY A 56 -9.64 8.80 -12.28
CA GLY A 56 -9.76 7.34 -12.30
C GLY A 56 -11.20 6.85 -12.17
N VAL A 57 -11.34 5.64 -11.62
CA VAL A 57 -12.63 4.98 -11.37
C VAL A 57 -12.69 4.57 -9.91
N GLU A 58 -13.74 4.97 -9.23
CA GLU A 58 -14.07 4.45 -7.90
C GLU A 58 -14.83 3.12 -8.02
N LEU A 59 -14.41 2.11 -7.25
CA LEU A 59 -15.11 0.84 -7.14
C LEU A 59 -16.04 0.87 -5.92
N ASP A 60 -17.28 1.32 -6.12
CA ASP A 60 -18.31 1.54 -5.11
C ASP A 60 -18.61 0.30 -4.21
N ARG A 61 -18.42 -0.90 -4.73
CA ARG A 61 -18.73 -2.15 -4.02
C ARG A 61 -17.53 -3.09 -3.90
N PHE A 62 -16.36 -2.52 -3.66
CA PHE A 62 -15.17 -3.28 -3.40
C PHE A 62 -15.00 -3.50 -1.89
N TYR A 63 -15.29 -4.70 -1.43
CA TYR A 63 -15.23 -5.07 -0.03
C TYR A 63 -13.90 -5.74 0.32
N VAL A 64 -13.37 -5.41 1.49
CA VAL A 64 -12.18 -6.02 2.08
C VAL A 64 -12.54 -6.77 3.35
N GLN A 65 -11.59 -7.49 3.91
CA GLN A 65 -11.78 -8.19 5.18
C GLN A 65 -11.79 -7.19 6.36
N PRO A 66 -12.40 -7.55 7.50
CA PRO A 66 -12.49 -6.65 8.67
C PRO A 66 -11.15 -6.31 9.32
N THR A 67 -10.05 -6.96 8.93
CA THR A 67 -8.72 -6.80 9.53
C THR A 67 -7.61 -7.02 8.51
N CYS A 68 -6.42 -6.52 8.83
CA CYS A 68 -5.29 -6.36 7.92
C CYS A 68 -4.73 -7.66 7.30
N SER A 69 -4.31 -8.68 8.08
CA SER A 69 -3.70 -9.89 7.49
C SER A 69 -4.62 -10.65 6.54
N PRO A 70 -5.93 -10.83 6.82
CA PRO A 70 -6.85 -11.44 5.88
C PRO A 70 -6.92 -10.71 4.53
N THR A 71 -7.14 -9.40 4.54
CA THR A 71 -7.18 -8.60 3.30
C THR A 71 -5.86 -8.67 2.53
N ARG A 72 -4.73 -8.54 3.23
CA ARG A 72 -3.41 -8.60 2.59
C ARG A 72 -3.14 -9.98 1.98
N ALA A 73 -3.61 -11.07 2.62
CA ALA A 73 -3.52 -12.41 2.07
C ALA A 73 -4.38 -12.56 0.80
N GLU A 74 -5.60 -12.03 0.81
CA GLU A 74 -6.47 -12.01 -0.38
C GLU A 74 -5.88 -11.19 -1.52
N LEU A 75 -5.36 -10.00 -1.22
CA LEU A 75 -4.69 -9.14 -2.21
C LEU A 75 -3.52 -9.86 -2.88
N MET A 76 -2.72 -10.57 -2.10
CA MET A 76 -1.54 -11.28 -2.62
C MET A 76 -1.87 -12.56 -3.40
N THR A 77 -3.01 -13.22 -3.12
CA THR A 77 -3.30 -14.55 -3.66
C THR A 77 -4.49 -14.61 -4.61
N GLY A 78 -5.39 -13.62 -4.53
CA GLY A 78 -6.71 -13.67 -5.20
C GLY A 78 -7.64 -14.74 -4.62
N LYS A 79 -7.36 -15.26 -3.43
CA LYS A 79 -8.14 -16.31 -2.76
C LYS A 79 -8.75 -15.79 -1.46
N SER A 80 -9.95 -16.26 -1.14
CA SER A 80 -10.61 -15.91 0.14
C SER A 80 -9.75 -16.28 1.36
N ALA A 81 -9.69 -15.37 2.32
CA ALA A 81 -8.95 -15.50 3.57
C ALA A 81 -9.32 -16.78 4.36
N ILE A 82 -10.60 -17.18 4.30
CA ILE A 82 -11.07 -18.41 4.91
C ILE A 82 -10.38 -19.64 4.31
N ARG A 83 -10.21 -19.67 2.99
CA ARG A 83 -9.50 -20.76 2.29
C ARG A 83 -8.01 -20.79 2.59
N LEU A 84 -7.44 -19.63 2.89
CA LEU A 84 -6.02 -19.47 3.25
C LEU A 84 -5.77 -19.79 4.73
N GLY A 85 -6.83 -19.96 5.55
CA GLY A 85 -6.72 -20.14 6.99
C GLY A 85 -6.26 -18.89 7.74
N ILE A 86 -6.31 -17.70 7.10
CA ILE A 86 -5.92 -16.42 7.69
C ILE A 86 -7.17 -15.58 7.87
N THR A 87 -7.89 -15.82 8.97
CA THR A 87 -9.18 -15.17 9.27
C THR A 87 -9.07 -14.04 10.30
N ARG A 88 -7.86 -13.74 10.77
CA ARG A 88 -7.55 -12.72 11.76
C ARG A 88 -6.10 -12.24 11.60
N PRO A 89 -5.72 -11.09 12.22
CA PRO A 89 -4.34 -10.61 12.20
C PRO A 89 -3.36 -11.66 12.71
N ILE A 90 -2.24 -11.79 12.04
CA ILE A 90 -1.16 -12.70 12.46
C ILE A 90 -0.38 -12.02 13.57
N SER A 91 -0.47 -12.55 14.79
CA SER A 91 0.28 -12.02 15.94
C SER A 91 1.78 -12.32 15.80
N LYS A 92 2.63 -11.41 16.30
CA LYS A 92 4.09 -11.54 16.27
C LYS A 92 4.63 -12.84 16.89
N ASN A 93 3.89 -13.42 17.83
CA ASN A 93 4.29 -14.66 18.52
C ASN A 93 3.74 -15.92 17.85
N GLN A 94 2.95 -15.79 16.80
CA GLN A 94 2.40 -16.94 16.09
C GLN A 94 3.41 -17.49 15.09
N LYS A 95 3.59 -18.82 15.15
CA LYS A 95 4.33 -19.58 14.14
C LYS A 95 3.49 -19.76 12.86
N LEU A 96 2.89 -18.67 12.39
CA LEU A 96 1.94 -18.63 11.28
C LEU A 96 2.39 -17.61 10.24
N GLY A 97 2.07 -17.87 9.00
CA GLY A 97 2.22 -16.97 7.87
C GLY A 97 1.35 -17.44 6.73
N LEU A 98 1.32 -16.65 5.66
CA LEU A 98 0.66 -17.05 4.43
C LEU A 98 1.30 -18.33 3.89
N GLY A 99 0.50 -19.37 3.66
CA GLY A 99 0.96 -20.71 3.30
C GLY A 99 2.05 -20.66 2.21
N LEU A 100 3.16 -21.38 2.45
CA LEU A 100 4.32 -21.34 1.55
C LEU A 100 4.04 -22.01 0.19
N ASN A 101 3.03 -22.85 0.10
CA ASN A 101 2.52 -23.46 -1.12
C ASN A 101 1.64 -22.51 -1.95
N GLU A 102 1.22 -21.37 -1.38
CA GLU A 102 0.47 -20.37 -2.12
C GLU A 102 1.40 -19.54 -3.00
N LYS A 103 1.17 -19.55 -4.30
CA LYS A 103 1.82 -18.63 -5.22
C LYS A 103 1.14 -17.27 -5.11
N ILE A 104 1.92 -16.21 -4.94
CA ILE A 104 1.41 -14.86 -4.69
C ILE A 104 1.72 -13.90 -5.85
N LEU A 105 1.01 -12.79 -5.90
CA LEU A 105 1.02 -11.81 -6.99
C LEU A 105 2.44 -11.44 -7.49
N PRO A 106 3.42 -11.08 -6.64
CA PRO A 106 4.75 -10.74 -7.13
C PRO A 106 5.45 -11.92 -7.83
N GLN A 107 5.17 -13.18 -7.45
CA GLN A 107 5.73 -14.34 -8.12
C GLN A 107 5.18 -14.52 -9.56
N TYR A 108 3.90 -14.23 -9.77
CA TYR A 108 3.31 -14.23 -11.11
C TYR A 108 3.88 -13.10 -11.97
N LEU A 109 4.00 -11.89 -11.39
CA LEU A 109 4.50 -10.73 -12.12
C LEU A 109 5.99 -10.89 -12.48
N LYS A 110 6.80 -11.54 -11.64
CA LYS A 110 8.19 -11.90 -12.00
C LYS A 110 8.28 -12.79 -13.22
N GLU A 111 7.38 -13.74 -13.40
CA GLU A 111 7.32 -14.57 -14.60
C GLU A 111 6.97 -13.77 -15.87
N MET A 112 6.36 -12.58 -15.65
CA MET A 112 6.04 -11.61 -16.70
C MET A 112 7.10 -10.52 -16.84
N ASN A 113 8.31 -10.72 -16.30
CA ASN A 113 9.44 -9.79 -16.34
C ASN A 113 9.22 -8.46 -15.59
N TYR A 114 8.42 -8.46 -14.53
CA TYR A 114 8.33 -7.30 -13.62
C TYR A 114 9.45 -7.32 -12.59
N GLN A 115 10.01 -6.15 -12.31
CA GLN A 115 10.77 -5.88 -11.08
C GLN A 115 9.78 -5.62 -9.95
N THR A 116 9.94 -6.29 -8.81
CA THR A 116 8.93 -6.35 -7.77
C THR A 116 9.43 -5.76 -6.45
N TYR A 117 8.72 -4.77 -5.92
CA TYR A 117 9.10 -4.00 -4.75
C TYR A 117 7.98 -3.96 -3.73
N LEU A 118 8.31 -4.18 -2.45
CA LEU A 118 7.41 -3.97 -1.33
C LEU A 118 7.98 -2.93 -0.39
N LEU A 119 7.19 -1.91 -0.08
CA LEU A 119 7.52 -0.87 0.90
C LEU A 119 6.49 -0.83 2.01
N GLY A 120 6.94 -0.71 3.27
CA GLY A 120 6.08 -0.60 4.44
C GLY A 120 5.68 -1.94 5.05
N LYS A 121 4.40 -2.06 5.44
CA LYS A 121 3.87 -3.19 6.21
C LYS A 121 3.72 -4.47 5.38
N TRP A 122 4.26 -5.58 5.90
CA TRP A 122 4.05 -6.92 5.33
C TRP A 122 2.85 -7.65 5.94
N HIS A 123 2.91 -8.01 7.20
CA HIS A 123 1.89 -8.66 8.04
C HIS A 123 1.36 -10.00 7.52
N LEU A 124 2.15 -10.74 6.74
CA LEU A 124 1.80 -12.09 6.22
C LEU A 124 2.74 -13.20 6.70
N GLY A 125 3.42 -12.96 7.81
CA GLY A 125 4.31 -13.91 8.49
C GLY A 125 5.71 -13.33 8.70
N ALA A 126 6.24 -13.58 9.93
CA ALA A 126 7.54 -13.08 10.35
C ALA A 126 8.31 -14.09 11.21
N TYR A 127 7.74 -15.27 11.46
CA TYR A 127 8.32 -16.24 12.39
C TYR A 127 9.61 -16.87 11.84
N THR A 128 9.64 -17.18 10.55
CA THR A 128 10.83 -17.70 9.86
C THR A 128 11.07 -16.94 8.55
N PRO A 129 12.32 -16.92 8.03
CA PRO A 129 12.68 -16.20 6.82
C PRO A 129 11.88 -16.61 5.57
N GLU A 130 11.35 -17.84 5.51
CA GLU A 130 10.57 -18.35 4.38
C GLU A 130 9.29 -17.51 4.14
N TYR A 131 8.78 -16.83 5.19
CA TYR A 131 7.64 -15.94 5.09
C TYR A 131 8.01 -14.52 4.67
N PHE A 132 9.28 -14.15 4.65
CA PHE A 132 9.70 -12.76 4.35
C PHE A 132 9.41 -12.39 2.90
N PRO A 133 9.10 -11.12 2.62
CA PRO A 133 8.72 -10.65 1.28
C PRO A 133 9.70 -11.09 0.18
N THR A 134 11.01 -11.01 0.44
CA THR A 134 12.04 -11.39 -0.53
C THR A 134 12.08 -12.89 -0.84
N ARG A 135 11.56 -13.72 0.06
CA ARG A 135 11.37 -15.17 -0.17
C ARG A 135 10.03 -15.49 -0.83
N ARG A 136 9.18 -14.48 -0.92
CA ARG A 136 7.83 -14.58 -1.47
C ARG A 136 7.65 -13.82 -2.78
N GLY A 137 8.74 -13.57 -3.52
CA GLY A 137 8.70 -13.05 -4.89
C GLY A 137 8.98 -11.57 -5.04
N PHE A 138 9.17 -10.82 -3.97
CA PHE A 138 9.66 -9.45 -4.08
C PHE A 138 11.19 -9.42 -4.24
N ASP A 139 11.68 -8.61 -5.18
CA ASP A 139 13.12 -8.40 -5.39
C ASP A 139 13.72 -7.46 -4.34
N TYR A 140 12.86 -6.60 -3.79
CA TYR A 140 13.24 -5.60 -2.80
C TYR A 140 12.16 -5.42 -1.74
N PHE A 141 12.58 -5.29 -0.50
CA PHE A 141 11.74 -4.97 0.65
C PHE A 141 12.36 -3.88 1.52
N TYR A 142 11.57 -2.87 1.90
CA TYR A 142 11.96 -1.85 2.85
C TYR A 142 10.77 -1.49 3.73
N GLY A 143 10.83 -1.81 5.03
CA GLY A 143 9.71 -1.64 5.93
C GLY A 143 9.76 -2.58 7.12
N TYR A 144 8.59 -3.06 7.55
CA TYR A 144 8.44 -3.91 8.73
C TYR A 144 7.55 -5.13 8.46
N LEU A 145 7.81 -6.21 9.22
CA LEU A 145 7.16 -7.51 9.00
C LEU A 145 5.87 -7.67 9.80
N GLN A 146 5.74 -6.96 10.92
CA GLN A 146 4.67 -7.11 11.89
C GLN A 146 3.41 -6.30 11.54
N GLY A 147 2.37 -6.43 12.40
CA GLY A 147 1.07 -5.81 12.19
C GLY A 147 1.01 -4.32 12.44
N GLY A 148 1.93 -3.77 13.20
CA GLY A 148 2.06 -2.34 13.48
C GLY A 148 3.52 -1.97 13.67
N ASN A 149 3.79 -0.67 13.78
CA ASN A 149 5.13 -0.15 14.05
C ASN A 149 5.04 1.26 14.62
N GLY A 150 5.85 1.61 15.61
CA GLY A 150 5.99 3.00 16.04
C GLY A 150 6.51 3.86 14.90
N TYR A 151 5.93 5.05 14.71
CA TYR A 151 6.26 5.87 13.54
C TYR A 151 7.63 6.52 13.63
N TRP A 152 8.17 6.65 14.85
CA TRP A 152 9.47 7.26 15.10
C TRP A 152 10.52 6.28 15.58
N ASP A 153 10.14 5.37 16.46
CA ASP A 153 11.08 4.42 17.09
C ASP A 153 11.18 3.08 16.35
N HIS A 154 10.22 2.81 15.44
CA HIS A 154 10.13 1.58 14.66
C HIS A 154 10.07 0.32 15.52
N VAL A 155 9.40 0.43 16.69
CA VAL A 155 9.24 -0.67 17.64
C VAL A 155 7.82 -1.22 17.57
N HIS A 156 7.70 -2.54 17.55
CA HIS A 156 6.43 -3.24 17.68
C HIS A 156 6.51 -4.31 18.76
N GLY A 157 5.61 -4.22 19.75
CA GLY A 157 5.54 -5.21 20.82
C GLY A 157 6.87 -5.45 21.54
N GLY A 158 7.66 -4.40 21.76
CA GLY A 158 8.94 -4.43 22.47
C GLY A 158 10.14 -4.86 21.62
N GLY A 159 9.98 -5.03 20.30
CA GLY A 159 11.06 -5.34 19.38
C GLY A 159 11.15 -4.33 18.25
N TYR A 160 12.38 -3.98 17.87
CA TYR A 160 12.64 -3.13 16.71
C TYR A 160 12.32 -3.91 15.42
N ASP A 161 11.50 -3.33 14.52
CA ASP A 161 11.06 -3.97 13.29
C ASP A 161 11.12 -2.98 12.11
N TRP A 162 12.34 -2.67 11.69
CA TRP A 162 12.57 -1.96 10.43
C TRP A 162 13.67 -2.66 9.65
N GLN A 163 13.40 -3.00 8.40
CA GLN A 163 14.26 -3.87 7.61
C GLN A 163 14.50 -3.32 6.20
N LYS A 164 15.65 -3.68 5.68
CA LYS A 164 15.94 -3.63 4.24
C LYS A 164 16.24 -5.05 3.77
N ASN A 165 15.37 -5.60 2.94
CA ASN A 165 15.35 -7.00 2.56
C ASN A 165 15.23 -7.89 3.83
N GLU A 166 16.22 -8.72 4.13
CA GLU A 166 16.22 -9.65 5.27
C GLU A 166 17.08 -9.15 6.43
N LYS A 167 17.51 -7.88 6.41
CA LYS A 167 18.42 -7.33 7.41
C LYS A 167 17.74 -6.19 8.18
N LEU A 168 17.83 -6.26 9.51
CA LEU A 168 17.44 -5.13 10.35
C LEU A 168 18.28 -3.90 9.98
N LEU A 169 17.61 -2.78 9.81
CA LEU A 169 18.21 -1.51 9.46
C LEU A 169 17.84 -0.46 10.52
N ARG A 170 18.79 -0.04 11.34
CA ARG A 170 18.58 1.10 12.22
C ARG A 170 18.43 2.36 11.38
N LYS A 171 17.26 2.99 11.47
CA LYS A 171 16.90 4.17 10.70
C LYS A 171 16.15 5.14 11.59
N GLU A 172 16.45 6.41 11.45
CA GLU A 172 15.70 7.50 12.07
C GLU A 172 14.77 8.12 11.03
N GLY A 173 13.64 8.65 11.49
CA GLY A 173 12.67 9.36 10.67
C GLY A 173 11.23 8.82 10.83
N TYR A 174 10.30 9.61 10.36
CA TYR A 174 8.87 9.27 10.41
C TYR A 174 8.55 8.19 9.35
N THR A 175 7.96 7.08 9.77
CA THR A 175 7.72 5.89 8.95
C THR A 175 7.11 6.21 7.57
N THR A 176 6.06 7.04 7.53
CA THR A 176 5.41 7.44 6.26
C THR A 176 6.37 8.15 5.32
N HIS A 177 7.25 9.01 5.85
CA HIS A 177 8.26 9.72 5.05
C HIS A 177 9.34 8.76 4.52
N LEU A 178 9.80 7.82 5.36
CA LEU A 178 10.80 6.83 4.93
C LEU A 178 10.27 5.96 3.78
N ILE A 179 9.00 5.54 3.85
CA ILE A 179 8.34 4.78 2.78
C ILE A 179 8.23 5.63 1.51
N ARG A 180 7.77 6.87 1.62
CA ARG A 180 7.67 7.83 0.50
C ARG A 180 9.01 8.03 -0.20
N ASP A 181 10.04 8.33 0.57
CA ASP A 181 11.36 8.67 0.04
C ASP A 181 11.99 7.48 -0.69
N ASP A 182 11.80 6.26 -0.16
CA ASP A 182 12.29 5.06 -0.82
C ASP A 182 11.47 4.72 -2.07
N ALA A 183 10.15 4.97 -2.08
CA ALA A 183 9.31 4.85 -3.27
C ALA A 183 9.77 5.79 -4.39
N ILE A 184 10.01 7.05 -4.07
CA ILE A 184 10.52 8.05 -5.02
C ILE A 184 11.87 7.60 -5.57
N ARG A 185 12.79 7.17 -4.70
CA ARG A 185 14.11 6.65 -5.11
C ARG A 185 13.99 5.46 -6.07
N ILE A 186 13.06 4.53 -5.83
CA ILE A 186 12.83 3.38 -6.72
C ILE A 186 12.32 3.88 -8.08
N ILE A 187 11.32 4.75 -8.10
CA ILE A 187 10.75 5.30 -9.33
C ILE A 187 11.80 6.03 -10.15
N GLU A 188 12.59 6.91 -9.53
CA GLU A 188 13.62 7.69 -10.21
C GLU A 188 14.71 6.82 -10.84
N ASN A 189 15.06 5.70 -10.17
CA ASN A 189 16.11 4.78 -10.63
C ASN A 189 15.57 3.56 -11.40
N HIS A 190 14.26 3.50 -11.66
CA HIS A 190 13.69 2.39 -12.42
C HIS A 190 14.22 2.31 -13.83
N ASP A 191 14.61 1.11 -14.25
CA ASP A 191 15.05 0.81 -15.62
C ASP A 191 13.83 0.58 -16.52
N ASP A 192 13.68 1.38 -17.55
CA ASP A 192 12.56 1.30 -18.50
C ASP A 192 12.57 0.03 -19.38
N GLN A 193 13.57 -0.85 -19.23
CA GLN A 193 13.65 -2.13 -19.94
C GLN A 193 12.73 -3.23 -19.34
N SER A 194 12.21 -3.02 -18.15
CA SER A 194 11.29 -3.93 -17.46
C SER A 194 10.13 -3.14 -16.85
N SER A 195 8.98 -3.78 -16.70
CA SER A 195 7.87 -3.18 -15.98
C SER A 195 8.09 -3.24 -14.46
N MET A 196 7.58 -2.26 -13.74
CA MET A 196 7.67 -2.16 -12.28
C MET A 196 6.36 -2.61 -11.62
N PHE A 197 6.46 -3.46 -10.60
CA PHE A 197 5.42 -3.68 -9.62
C PHE A 197 5.87 -3.10 -8.29
N LEU A 198 5.28 -1.98 -7.89
CA LEU A 198 5.56 -1.30 -6.63
C LEU A 198 4.35 -1.41 -5.71
N ASN A 199 4.46 -2.18 -4.63
CA ASN A 199 3.44 -2.31 -3.60
C ASN A 199 3.85 -1.49 -2.38
N ILE A 200 3.14 -0.40 -2.13
CA ILE A 200 3.36 0.52 -1.02
C ILE A 200 2.27 0.30 0.01
N ASN A 201 2.64 -0.24 1.15
CA ASN A 201 1.76 -0.50 2.26
C ASN A 201 2.08 0.48 3.39
N PHE A 202 1.42 1.65 3.40
CA PHE A 202 1.57 2.58 4.50
C PHE A 202 1.06 1.97 5.81
N GLY A 203 1.70 2.32 6.94
CA GLY A 203 1.16 2.03 8.26
C GLY A 203 0.09 3.04 8.69
N ALA A 204 0.03 4.20 8.04
CA ALA A 204 -0.93 5.25 8.36
C ALA A 204 -2.33 4.89 7.83
N PRO A 205 -3.38 5.26 8.62
CA PRO A 205 -3.35 5.86 9.96
C PRO A 205 -3.47 4.88 11.15
N HIS A 206 -3.01 3.61 11.02
CA HIS A 206 -3.01 2.63 12.12
C HIS A 206 -2.26 3.12 13.36
N THR A 207 -2.68 2.70 14.53
CA THR A 207 -2.01 3.03 15.82
C THR A 207 -0.57 2.49 15.87
N PRO A 208 0.35 3.16 16.66
CA PRO A 208 0.10 4.25 17.59
C PRO A 208 -0.20 5.57 16.89
N ASN A 209 -1.00 6.43 17.53
CA ASN A 209 -1.32 7.75 17.02
C ASN A 209 -0.10 8.69 17.16
N GLU A 210 0.65 8.81 16.09
CA GLU A 210 1.88 9.59 16.03
C GLU A 210 1.98 10.32 14.69
N ALA A 211 2.23 11.62 14.73
CA ALA A 211 2.45 12.43 13.53
C ALA A 211 3.45 13.56 13.81
N PRO A 212 4.04 14.17 12.77
CA PRO A 212 4.83 15.37 12.94
C PRO A 212 4.02 16.50 13.58
N GLN A 213 4.60 17.17 14.58
CA GLN A 213 3.90 18.24 15.33
C GLN A 213 3.40 19.37 14.42
N GLU A 214 4.16 19.68 13.35
CA GLU A 214 3.74 20.69 12.38
C GLU A 214 2.42 20.30 11.69
N SER A 215 2.25 19.01 11.38
CA SER A 215 1.02 18.51 10.74
C SER A 215 -0.13 18.44 11.74
N ILE A 216 0.11 18.08 13.01
CA ILE A 216 -0.90 18.11 14.06
C ILE A 216 -1.46 19.53 14.22
N ASN A 217 -0.58 20.54 14.16
CA ASN A 217 -0.96 21.95 14.33
C ASN A 217 -1.90 22.45 13.21
N LYS A 218 -1.93 21.81 12.04
CA LYS A 218 -2.87 22.14 10.96
C LYS A 218 -4.33 21.83 11.31
N PHE A 219 -4.55 20.98 12.30
CA PHE A 219 -5.86 20.49 12.73
C PHE A 219 -6.29 20.99 14.12
N ASN A 220 -5.77 22.14 14.56
CA ASN A 220 -6.11 22.72 15.86
C ASN A 220 -7.60 23.10 16.02
N ASN A 221 -8.35 23.16 14.92
CA ASN A 221 -9.80 23.37 14.90
C ASN A 221 -10.59 22.12 15.33
N LEU A 222 -9.99 20.94 15.40
CA LEU A 222 -10.63 19.72 15.88
C LEU A 222 -10.50 19.64 17.41
N GLU A 223 -11.60 19.30 18.09
CA GLU A 223 -11.65 19.31 19.56
C GLU A 223 -10.75 18.22 20.19
N SER A 224 -10.84 16.98 19.68
CA SER A 224 -10.11 15.85 20.20
C SER A 224 -8.65 15.86 19.77
N GLU A 225 -7.73 15.73 20.71
CA GLU A 225 -6.30 15.59 20.43
C GLU A 225 -6.01 14.34 19.57
N ASN A 226 -6.63 13.21 19.91
CA ASN A 226 -6.48 11.97 19.14
C ASN A 226 -6.98 12.13 17.70
N ARG A 227 -8.09 12.87 17.50
CA ARG A 227 -8.59 13.16 16.15
C ARG A 227 -7.64 14.08 15.37
N ARG A 228 -7.01 15.06 16.04
CA ARG A 228 -5.99 15.92 15.43
C ARG A 228 -4.79 15.13 14.95
N ILE A 229 -4.29 14.20 15.79
CA ILE A 229 -3.15 13.35 15.44
C ILE A 229 -3.52 12.42 14.28
N HIS A 230 -4.68 11.76 14.35
CA HIS A 230 -5.18 10.90 13.27
C HIS A 230 -5.31 11.67 11.95
N ALA A 231 -5.90 12.87 11.99
CA ALA A 231 -6.04 13.72 10.81
C ALA A 231 -4.66 14.11 10.23
N ALA A 232 -3.68 14.36 11.09
CA ALA A 232 -2.32 14.64 10.66
C ALA A 232 -1.65 13.41 10.02
N MET A 233 -1.90 12.19 10.53
CA MET A 233 -1.40 10.95 9.93
C MET A 233 -1.98 10.73 8.53
N VAL A 234 -3.28 10.94 8.34
CA VAL A 234 -3.95 10.86 7.03
C VAL A 234 -3.40 11.92 6.08
N HIS A 235 -3.21 13.16 6.56
CA HIS A 235 -2.63 14.25 5.78
C HIS A 235 -1.19 13.93 5.32
N GLU A 236 -0.36 13.38 6.20
CA GLU A 236 1.02 12.99 5.85
C GLU A 236 1.05 11.86 4.82
N MET A 237 0.10 10.93 4.88
CA MET A 237 -0.03 9.87 3.89
C MET A 237 -0.49 10.45 2.53
N ASP A 238 -1.47 11.34 2.52
CA ASP A 238 -1.94 12.01 1.30
C ASP A 238 -0.82 12.81 0.63
N ASP A 239 -0.05 13.58 1.40
CA ASP A 239 1.12 14.31 0.90
C ASP A 239 2.18 13.36 0.32
N ALA A 240 2.42 12.23 0.99
CA ALA A 240 3.34 11.20 0.51
C ALA A 240 2.87 10.62 -0.85
N ILE A 241 1.58 10.32 -0.98
CA ILE A 241 0.97 9.86 -2.24
C ILE A 241 1.18 10.88 -3.35
N GLY A 242 0.90 12.16 -3.08
CA GLY A 242 1.09 13.23 -4.05
C GLY A 242 2.54 13.33 -4.55
N LYS A 243 3.52 13.20 -3.66
CA LYS A 243 4.95 13.22 -4.00
C LYS A 243 5.36 12.00 -4.84
N ILE A 244 4.81 10.82 -4.55
CA ILE A 244 5.05 9.59 -5.32
C ILE A 244 4.47 9.73 -6.73
N ILE A 245 3.23 10.20 -6.87
CA ILE A 245 2.60 10.45 -8.18
C ILE A 245 3.41 11.47 -8.99
N ASN A 246 3.89 12.53 -8.33
CA ASN A 246 4.74 13.52 -8.98
C ASN A 246 6.09 12.94 -9.45
N ALA A 247 6.65 11.96 -8.74
CA ALA A 247 7.84 11.24 -9.20
C ALA A 247 7.57 10.43 -10.48
N LEU A 248 6.42 9.74 -10.57
CA LEU A 248 5.98 9.05 -11.80
C LEU A 248 5.83 10.03 -12.97
N LYS A 249 5.24 11.22 -12.72
CA LYS A 249 5.12 12.29 -13.75
C LYS A 249 6.48 12.76 -14.21
N LYS A 250 7.38 13.07 -13.30
CA LYS A 250 8.74 13.54 -13.62
C LYS A 250 9.56 12.50 -14.40
N LYS A 251 9.36 11.22 -14.10
CA LYS A 251 10.00 10.10 -14.80
C LYS A 251 9.33 9.83 -16.17
N ASN A 252 8.19 10.48 -16.49
CA ASN A 252 7.38 10.26 -17.69
C ASN A 252 6.84 8.82 -17.83
N ILE A 253 6.50 8.16 -16.71
CA ILE A 253 5.93 6.82 -16.70
C ILE A 253 4.53 6.78 -16.10
N LEU A 254 3.96 7.91 -15.68
CA LEU A 254 2.63 7.94 -15.08
C LEU A 254 1.57 7.38 -16.01
N ASP A 255 1.57 7.80 -17.28
CA ASP A 255 0.57 7.40 -18.29
C ASP A 255 0.66 5.90 -18.64
N ASN A 256 1.79 5.25 -18.34
CA ASN A 256 1.97 3.80 -18.45
C ASN A 256 1.99 3.12 -17.08
N THR A 257 1.27 3.66 -16.09
CA THR A 257 1.20 3.09 -14.72
C THR A 257 -0.25 2.94 -14.29
N ILE A 258 -0.65 1.71 -13.97
CA ILE A 258 -1.91 1.44 -13.29
C ILE A 258 -1.72 1.71 -11.81
N ILE A 259 -2.50 2.66 -11.25
CA ILE A 259 -2.45 2.98 -9.82
C ILE A 259 -3.71 2.45 -9.14
N PHE A 260 -3.48 1.71 -8.06
CA PHE A 260 -4.51 1.13 -7.23
C PHE A 260 -4.38 1.69 -5.81
N PHE A 261 -5.41 2.39 -5.31
CA PHE A 261 -5.44 2.88 -3.93
C PHE A 261 -6.59 2.21 -3.17
N ALA A 262 -6.29 1.70 -1.98
CA ALA A 262 -7.28 1.06 -1.11
C ALA A 262 -6.90 1.16 0.38
N SER A 263 -7.86 0.94 1.27
CA SER A 263 -7.59 0.60 2.68
C SER A 263 -7.66 -0.92 2.87
N ASP A 264 -6.87 -1.47 3.78
CA ASP A 264 -6.93 -2.91 4.07
C ASP A 264 -8.09 -3.31 4.98
N ASN A 265 -8.66 -2.37 5.71
CA ASN A 265 -9.91 -2.52 6.47
C ASN A 265 -10.48 -1.14 6.81
N GLY A 266 -11.61 -1.08 7.51
CA GLY A 266 -12.18 0.16 8.01
C GLY A 266 -11.37 0.79 9.13
N GLY A 267 -11.66 2.06 9.44
CA GLY A 267 -11.00 2.79 10.51
C GLY A 267 -11.31 2.24 11.90
N LEU A 268 -10.38 2.39 12.82
CA LEU A 268 -10.62 2.09 14.23
C LEU A 268 -11.49 3.18 14.85
N PRO A 269 -12.49 2.82 15.69
CA PRO A 269 -13.28 3.82 16.39
C PRO A 269 -12.41 4.63 17.37
N PRO A 270 -12.64 5.95 17.48
CA PRO A 270 -11.77 6.86 18.24
C PRO A 270 -11.70 6.58 19.76
N ASN A 271 -12.61 5.76 20.28
CA ASN A 271 -12.64 5.38 21.70
C ASN A 271 -11.97 4.04 22.00
N LEU A 272 -11.41 3.37 21.01
CA LEU A 272 -10.46 2.29 21.21
C LEU A 272 -9.04 2.87 21.44
N GLU A 273 -8.89 3.87 22.32
CA GLU A 273 -7.72 3.89 23.15
C GLU A 273 -7.76 2.56 23.89
N LEU A 274 -6.91 1.66 23.43
CA LEU A 274 -6.79 0.32 23.97
C LEU A 274 -6.43 0.48 25.44
N ASP A 275 -7.45 0.50 26.30
CA ASP A 275 -7.24 0.18 27.71
C ASP A 275 -6.40 -1.10 27.71
N PRO A 276 -5.20 -1.08 28.31
CA PRO A 276 -4.37 -2.28 28.41
C PRO A 276 -5.14 -3.48 28.94
N GLY A 277 -6.26 -3.26 29.67
CA GLY A 277 -7.22 -4.27 30.07
C GLY A 277 -8.03 -4.89 28.92
N ILE A 278 -8.25 -4.16 27.80
CA ILE A 278 -8.97 -4.69 26.64
C ILE A 278 -8.08 -5.60 25.81
N LEU A 279 -6.77 -5.36 25.76
CA LEU A 279 -5.79 -6.25 25.12
C LEU A 279 -5.74 -7.65 25.75
N ASN A 280 -6.19 -7.80 26.99
CA ASN A 280 -6.27 -9.06 27.71
C ASN A 280 -7.66 -9.70 27.70
N LEU A 281 -8.64 -9.08 27.07
CA LEU A 281 -9.95 -9.72 26.87
C LEU A 281 -9.83 -10.76 25.75
N PRO A 282 -9.96 -12.06 26.06
CA PRO A 282 -9.99 -13.07 25.03
C PRO A 282 -11.25 -12.84 24.20
N TYR A 283 -11.12 -12.24 23.01
CA TYR A 283 -12.11 -12.26 21.94
C TYR A 283 -13.58 -11.97 22.29
N LYS A 284 -13.89 -11.14 23.28
CA LYS A 284 -15.26 -10.66 23.48
C LYS A 284 -15.69 -9.55 22.50
N LEU A 285 -14.79 -9.04 21.70
CA LEU A 285 -15.10 -8.06 20.64
C LEU A 285 -15.59 -8.71 19.33
N GLY A 286 -15.75 -10.01 19.28
CA GLY A 286 -16.46 -10.71 18.19
C GLY A 286 -17.97 -10.65 18.30
N ILE A 287 -18.51 -9.99 19.31
CA ILE A 287 -19.93 -9.68 19.40
C ILE A 287 -20.10 -8.28 18.84
N CYS A 288 -20.28 -8.18 17.52
CA CYS A 288 -21.05 -7.10 16.95
C CYS A 288 -22.37 -7.06 17.72
N ASP A 289 -22.53 -6.06 18.58
CA ASP A 289 -23.82 -5.74 19.14
C ASP A 289 -24.69 -5.27 17.97
N TRP A 290 -25.49 -6.17 17.42
CA TRP A 290 -26.35 -5.95 16.25
C TRP A 290 -27.41 -4.88 16.53
N GLU A 291 -27.55 -4.41 17.76
CA GLU A 291 -28.54 -3.41 18.17
C GLU A 291 -28.02 -1.97 18.09
N ARG A 292 -26.75 -1.75 17.81
CA ARG A 292 -26.22 -0.42 17.48
C ARG A 292 -25.68 -0.44 16.05
N PRO A 293 -26.20 0.42 15.17
CA PRO A 293 -25.55 0.67 13.90
C PRO A 293 -24.25 1.45 14.16
N LEU A 294 -23.21 0.77 14.65
CA LEU A 294 -21.87 1.21 14.40
C LEU A 294 -21.70 1.05 12.90
N SER A 295 -21.55 2.13 12.19
CA SER A 295 -21.23 2.13 10.76
C SER A 295 -19.82 1.58 10.56
N PHE A 296 -19.64 0.30 10.84
CA PHE A 296 -18.50 -0.49 10.38
C PHE A 296 -18.74 -0.85 8.93
N GLU A 297 -18.86 0.15 8.09
CA GLU A 297 -18.65 -0.07 6.67
C GLU A 297 -17.16 -0.19 6.46
N ALA A 298 -16.66 -1.42 6.53
CA ALA A 298 -15.35 -1.78 6.00
C ALA A 298 -15.45 -1.66 4.48
N VAL A 299 -15.54 -0.44 3.98
CA VAL A 299 -15.54 -0.17 2.56
C VAL A 299 -14.13 0.29 2.22
N SER A 300 -13.47 -0.52 1.42
CA SER A 300 -12.20 -0.16 0.84
C SER A 300 -12.44 0.71 -0.40
N TYR A 301 -11.63 1.73 -0.54
CA TYR A 301 -11.57 2.52 -1.75
C TYR A 301 -10.58 1.89 -2.70
N THR A 302 -11.00 1.69 -3.92
CA THR A 302 -10.10 1.29 -4.97
C THR A 302 -10.19 2.28 -6.10
N HIS A 303 -9.11 2.97 -6.37
CA HIS A 303 -8.97 3.80 -7.54
C HIS A 303 -8.09 3.10 -8.53
N LEU A 304 -8.63 2.85 -9.69
CA LEU A 304 -7.90 2.33 -10.83
C LEU A 304 -7.69 3.50 -11.82
N THR A 305 -6.50 4.06 -11.85
CA THR A 305 -6.11 4.93 -12.97
C THR A 305 -5.65 4.03 -14.09
N LEU A 306 -6.41 4.01 -15.18
CA LEU A 306 -5.98 3.35 -16.41
C LEU A 306 -5.07 4.32 -17.19
N PRO A 307 -4.06 3.83 -17.91
CA PRO A 307 -3.35 4.65 -18.89
C PRO A 307 -4.36 5.32 -19.82
N THR A 308 -4.28 6.63 -19.99
CA THR A 308 -5.10 7.35 -20.97
C THR A 308 -4.70 6.84 -22.35
N MET A 309 -5.57 6.03 -22.96
CA MET A 309 -5.50 5.78 -24.39
C MET A 309 -5.98 7.07 -25.05
N ASP A 310 -5.05 7.95 -25.39
CA ASP A 310 -5.37 9.01 -26.33
C ASP A 310 -5.88 8.36 -27.62
N SER A 311 -7.14 8.65 -27.89
CA SER A 311 -7.83 8.23 -29.12
C SER A 311 -7.07 8.76 -30.31
N VAL A 312 -6.57 7.86 -31.13
CA VAL A 312 -6.19 8.12 -32.51
C VAL A 312 -7.42 8.44 -33.36
#